data_685267af3b1733e136e118d050015e91
#
_entry.id   685267af3b1733e136e118d050015e91
#
_cell.length_a   1.000
_cell.length_b   1.000
_cell.length_c   1.000
_cell.angle_alpha   90.00
_cell.angle_beta   90.00
_cell.angle_gamma   90.00
#
_symmetry.space_group_name_H-M   'P 1'
#
loop_
_entity.id
_entity.type
_entity.pdbx_description
1 polymer ?
#
loop_
_entity_poly.entity_id
_entity_poly.type
_entity_poly.pdbx_seq_one_letter_code
_entity_poly.pdbx_strand_id
1 'polypeptide(L)'
;MKKLVLSAFGSFIALAALAQQDASLQAIECKGYADAVAKNLKNTENAKKAEKSATWVALGDSYLNLAQRCTDDSTAAMKAENAYKKALEIENAAGGKKAKDIETSLKSPELASAFLMQGAGFYNNKNYKKAAEFFGKSASISPKDTTAALYAGIAEQLLENNAGALAHLNSFIANGGKDVSVFYSVAQIYKSEKKFDEATAVLKKGMEVNPENKDLPNELINVYLASNNIDKAIADLEVLVKKDPSNLINLTNLGLIYDSKAQEMGNELNKIQDKLAESNTEKLDKKLLAEQDKLAAYDSEIASLNAKLKKEPKTAAATKKRLTEITEQKADIEKGIASLISEIQQKKSAAAGNTELNAKAEKLAAQQKEAKDKASETYHKVLEKDPNSYEALYNLAVLNYNEGVEIKKIVDYMDIATYRKEGKAIEDKACAKFLTSKPFFERASKLKPDDDIVKESLSNLERILEQCK
;
A
#
# COMPACT_ATOMS: atom_id res chain seq x y z
N MET A 1 -4.59 3.53 12.65
CA MET A 1 -3.94 4.44 13.63
C MET A 1 -4.42 4.26 15.09
N LYS A 2 -5.72 4.09 15.38
CA LYS A 2 -6.22 3.92 16.77
C LYS A 2 -5.79 2.61 17.48
N LYS A 3 -5.41 1.55 16.80
CA LYS A 3 -5.05 0.24 17.42
C LYS A 3 -3.58 0.13 17.86
N LEU A 4 -2.67 0.97 17.35
CA LEU A 4 -1.24 0.94 17.70
C LEU A 4 -0.94 1.61 19.05
N VAL A 5 -1.78 2.52 19.50
CA VAL A 5 -1.60 3.22 20.79
C VAL A 5 -1.86 2.30 22.00
N LEU A 6 -2.61 1.21 21.83
CA LEU A 6 -3.01 0.34 22.95
C LEU A 6 -1.94 -0.68 23.36
N SER A 7 -1.01 -1.08 22.51
CA SER A 7 0.03 -2.07 22.86
C SER A 7 1.20 -1.50 23.68
N ALA A 8 1.44 -0.17 23.59
CA ALA A 8 2.47 0.50 24.39
C ALA A 8 2.08 0.70 25.87
N PHE A 9 0.82 0.51 26.24
CA PHE A 9 0.33 0.71 27.61
C PHE A 9 0.80 -0.37 28.60
N GLY A 10 1.21 -1.56 28.12
CA GLY A 10 1.62 -2.65 29.01
C GLY A 10 2.92 -2.41 29.77
N SER A 11 3.81 -1.58 29.25
CA SER A 11 5.14 -1.39 29.85
C SER A 11 5.20 -0.26 30.90
N PHE A 12 4.24 0.67 30.92
CA PHE A 12 4.21 1.76 31.90
C PHE A 12 3.72 1.32 33.30
N ILE A 13 2.97 0.23 33.38
CA ILE A 13 2.46 -0.27 34.67
C ILE A 13 3.60 -0.82 35.56
N ALA A 14 4.70 -1.27 34.95
CA ALA A 14 5.86 -1.78 35.70
C ALA A 14 6.68 -0.66 36.40
N LEU A 15 6.63 0.57 35.91
CA LEU A 15 7.30 1.73 36.57
C LEU A 15 6.49 2.31 37.74
N ALA A 16 5.19 2.08 37.77
CA ALA A 16 4.33 2.51 38.86
C ALA A 16 4.38 1.58 40.11
N ALA A 17 4.91 0.36 39.97
CA ALA A 17 4.95 -0.63 41.02
C ALA A 17 6.12 -0.42 42.06
N LEU A 18 7.00 0.56 41.85
CA LEU A 18 8.14 0.81 42.78
C LEU A 18 7.87 1.89 43.85
N ALA A 19 6.68 2.46 43.95
CA ALA A 19 6.37 3.52 44.90
C ALA A 19 5.13 3.27 45.74
N GLN A 20 5.12 2.22 46.53
CA GLN A 20 4.35 2.24 47.79
C GLN A 20 5.26 2.72 48.93
N GLN A 21 5.85 3.92 48.78
CA GLN A 21 6.29 4.70 49.92
C GLN A 21 5.07 5.37 50.52
N ASP A 22 5.02 5.37 51.88
CA ASP A 22 3.97 6.05 52.64
C ASP A 22 3.84 7.51 52.11
N ALA A 23 2.67 7.92 51.63
CA ALA A 23 2.44 9.22 51.04
C ALA A 23 2.85 10.39 51.95
N SER A 24 2.84 10.18 53.26
CA SER A 24 3.27 11.15 54.25
C SER A 24 4.80 11.41 54.22
N LEU A 25 5.59 10.33 54.10
CA LEU A 25 7.06 10.41 54.00
C LEU A 25 7.47 11.08 52.68
N GLN A 26 6.85 10.72 51.58
CA GLN A 26 7.11 11.34 50.28
C GLN A 26 6.80 12.84 50.29
N ALA A 27 5.71 13.27 50.92
CA ALA A 27 5.37 14.69 51.03
C ALA A 27 6.41 15.47 51.88
N ILE A 28 6.95 14.86 52.93
CA ILE A 28 8.01 15.50 53.76
C ILE A 28 9.31 15.62 52.94
N GLU A 29 9.71 14.56 52.22
CA GLU A 29 10.89 14.60 51.35
C GLU A 29 10.75 15.66 50.24
N CYS A 30 9.61 15.71 49.56
CA CYS A 30 9.37 16.72 48.52
C CYS A 30 9.40 18.12 49.03
N LYS A 31 8.90 18.37 50.24
CA LYS A 31 9.05 19.70 50.89
C LYS A 31 10.52 20.01 51.10
N GLY A 32 11.34 19.08 51.58
CA GLY A 32 12.77 19.26 51.77
C GLY A 32 13.51 19.64 50.47
N TYR A 33 13.17 18.96 49.33
CA TYR A 33 13.73 19.32 48.02
C TYR A 33 13.25 20.69 47.53
N ALA A 34 11.99 21.02 47.73
CA ALA A 34 11.46 22.35 47.39
C ALA A 34 12.13 23.47 48.21
N ASP A 35 12.35 23.24 49.52
CA ASP A 35 13.08 24.20 50.41
C ASP A 35 14.54 24.37 49.93
N ALA A 36 15.20 23.29 49.51
CA ALA A 36 16.55 23.36 48.93
C ALA A 36 16.59 24.18 47.64
N VAL A 37 15.61 24.00 46.76
CA VAL A 37 15.44 24.80 45.55
C VAL A 37 15.25 26.28 45.91
N ALA A 38 14.34 26.62 46.85
CA ALA A 38 14.08 27.99 47.25
C ALA A 38 15.33 28.65 47.83
N LYS A 39 16.10 27.93 48.67
CA LYS A 39 17.37 28.41 49.24
C LYS A 39 18.40 28.70 48.14
N ASN A 40 18.60 27.79 47.20
CA ASN A 40 19.60 27.92 46.13
C ASN A 40 19.18 28.97 45.10
N LEU A 41 17.89 29.09 44.80
CA LEU A 41 17.35 30.16 43.96
C LEU A 41 17.67 31.55 44.56
N LYS A 42 17.43 31.74 45.88
CA LYS A 42 17.78 32.98 46.58
C LYS A 42 19.29 33.29 46.54
N ASN A 43 20.15 32.27 46.47
CA ASN A 43 21.58 32.46 46.28
C ASN A 43 21.91 33.07 44.91
N THR A 44 21.15 32.75 43.85
CA THR A 44 21.36 33.33 42.52
C THR A 44 20.90 34.77 42.40
N GLU A 45 20.09 35.27 43.33
CA GLU A 45 19.68 36.69 43.41
C GLU A 45 20.77 37.58 44.05
N ASN A 46 21.71 36.97 44.75
CA ASN A 46 22.86 37.71 45.33
C ASN A 46 23.95 37.89 44.26
N ALA A 47 24.25 39.14 43.88
CA ALA A 47 25.17 39.48 42.81
C ALA A 47 26.54 38.78 42.93
N LYS A 48 27.16 38.76 44.10
CA LYS A 48 28.47 38.11 44.33
C LYS A 48 28.44 36.59 44.25
N LYS A 49 27.27 35.99 44.57
CA LYS A 49 27.07 34.53 44.45
C LYS A 49 26.68 34.12 43.04
N ALA A 50 25.90 34.93 42.36
CA ALA A 50 25.45 34.72 40.99
C ALA A 50 26.61 34.63 39.98
N GLU A 51 27.74 35.29 40.25
CA GLU A 51 28.97 35.23 39.45
C GLU A 51 29.76 33.92 39.60
N LYS A 52 29.35 33.03 40.52
CA LYS A 52 30.05 31.76 40.77
C LYS A 52 29.32 30.59 40.11
N SER A 53 30.00 29.84 39.27
CA SER A 53 29.46 28.61 38.63
C SER A 53 28.88 27.63 39.67
N ALA A 54 29.57 27.46 40.81
CA ALA A 54 29.12 26.57 41.89
C ALA A 54 27.72 26.89 42.45
N THR A 55 27.30 28.16 42.41
CA THR A 55 25.96 28.58 42.86
C THR A 55 24.87 28.02 41.93
N TRP A 56 25.13 28.05 40.65
CA TRP A 56 24.21 27.54 39.63
C TRP A 56 24.24 25.99 39.55
N VAL A 57 25.40 25.36 39.79
CA VAL A 57 25.48 23.89 39.93
C VAL A 57 24.60 23.46 41.12
N ALA A 58 24.74 24.09 42.30
CA ALA A 58 23.92 23.75 43.47
C ALA A 58 22.42 23.95 43.23
N LEU A 59 22.03 24.96 42.44
CA LEU A 59 20.64 25.13 42.02
C LEU A 59 20.20 24.03 41.07
N GLY A 60 21.04 23.66 40.09
CA GLY A 60 20.79 22.55 39.18
C GLY A 60 20.57 21.23 39.90
N ASP A 61 21.46 20.90 40.86
CA ASP A 61 21.35 19.69 41.69
C ASP A 61 20.04 19.66 42.50
N SER A 62 19.64 20.82 43.04
CA SER A 62 18.38 20.92 43.79
C SER A 62 17.14 20.66 42.91
N TYR A 63 17.12 21.26 41.70
CA TYR A 63 16.04 21.01 40.74
C TYR A 63 16.06 19.57 40.20
N LEU A 64 17.23 18.97 39.99
CA LEU A 64 17.36 17.58 39.56
C LEU A 64 16.79 16.62 40.59
N ASN A 65 17.15 16.81 41.88
CA ASN A 65 16.59 16.02 42.97
C ASN A 65 15.07 16.17 43.09
N LEU A 66 14.56 17.41 42.95
CA LEU A 66 13.12 17.66 42.93
C LEU A 66 12.45 16.95 41.74
N ALA A 67 13.04 17.00 40.55
CA ALA A 67 12.50 16.39 39.33
C ALA A 67 12.41 14.85 39.42
N GLN A 68 13.37 14.23 40.09
CA GLN A 68 13.43 12.77 40.22
C GLN A 68 12.54 12.19 41.31
N ARG A 69 12.23 12.98 42.34
CA ARG A 69 11.57 12.51 43.53
C ARG A 69 10.13 12.98 43.67
N CYS A 70 9.81 14.10 43.04
CA CYS A 70 8.58 14.84 43.28
C CYS A 70 7.89 15.22 41.98
N THR A 71 6.56 15.29 42.03
CA THR A 71 5.72 15.62 40.87
C THR A 71 5.23 17.08 40.86
N ASP A 72 5.49 17.81 41.93
CA ASP A 72 4.95 19.16 42.18
C ASP A 72 5.43 20.20 41.15
N ASP A 73 6.65 20.06 40.66
CA ASP A 73 7.18 20.88 39.58
C ASP A 73 7.46 20.04 38.33
N SER A 74 6.50 20.02 37.45
CA SER A 74 6.58 19.26 36.18
C SER A 74 7.66 19.77 35.20
N THR A 75 8.35 20.88 35.54
CA THR A 75 9.41 21.48 34.71
C THR A 75 10.76 21.52 35.41
N ALA A 76 10.90 20.86 36.55
CA ALA A 76 12.12 20.89 37.37
C ALA A 76 13.35 20.36 36.61
N ALA A 77 13.21 19.32 35.74
CA ALA A 77 14.32 18.82 34.90
C ALA A 77 14.83 19.92 33.93
N MET A 78 13.91 20.69 33.33
CA MET A 78 14.25 21.81 32.46
C MET A 78 14.97 22.92 33.22
N LYS A 79 14.52 23.20 34.42
CA LYS A 79 15.17 24.20 35.33
C LYS A 79 16.55 23.73 35.75
N ALA A 80 16.73 22.42 36.02
CA ALA A 80 18.04 21.86 36.32
C ALA A 80 19.00 22.02 35.13
N GLU A 81 18.57 21.64 33.92
CA GLU A 81 19.38 21.83 32.72
C GLU A 81 19.78 23.29 32.49
N ASN A 82 18.84 24.23 32.67
CA ASN A 82 19.10 25.65 32.50
C ASN A 82 20.10 26.18 33.54
N ALA A 83 20.01 25.73 34.80
CA ALA A 83 20.95 26.05 35.82
C ALA A 83 22.36 25.55 35.53
N TYR A 84 22.50 24.29 35.07
CA TYR A 84 23.79 23.76 34.66
C TYR A 84 24.36 24.48 33.42
N LYS A 85 23.53 24.84 32.45
CA LYS A 85 23.97 25.66 31.30
C LYS A 85 24.50 27.02 31.74
N LYS A 86 23.82 27.67 32.68
CA LYS A 86 24.29 28.94 33.23
C LYS A 86 25.58 28.78 34.02
N ALA A 87 25.72 27.68 34.77
CA ALA A 87 26.96 27.35 35.46
C ALA A 87 28.13 27.18 34.47
N LEU A 88 27.89 26.48 33.36
CA LEU A 88 28.90 26.21 32.30
C LEU A 88 29.32 27.52 31.60
N GLU A 89 28.37 28.40 31.30
CA GLU A 89 28.65 29.74 30.73
C GLU A 89 29.60 30.54 31.65
N ILE A 90 29.28 30.62 32.93
CA ILE A 90 30.08 31.34 33.93
C ILE A 90 31.47 30.71 34.10
N GLU A 91 31.53 29.37 34.16
CA GLU A 91 32.79 28.66 34.34
C GLU A 91 33.72 28.85 33.15
N ASN A 92 33.20 28.80 31.92
CA ASN A 92 33.95 29.03 30.69
C ASN A 92 34.50 30.45 30.64
N ALA A 93 33.72 31.45 31.06
CA ALA A 93 34.19 32.85 31.17
C ALA A 93 35.29 33.02 32.25
N ALA A 94 35.30 32.19 33.29
CA ALA A 94 36.29 32.19 34.38
C ALA A 94 37.54 31.33 34.14
N GLY A 95 37.71 30.75 32.94
CA GLY A 95 38.88 29.94 32.57
C GLY A 95 38.63 28.41 32.54
N GLY A 96 37.39 27.97 32.76
CA GLY A 96 36.91 26.61 32.42
C GLY A 96 37.42 25.44 33.29
N LYS A 97 38.01 25.69 34.46
CA LYS A 97 38.61 24.64 35.30
C LYS A 97 37.66 23.50 35.67
N LYS A 98 36.37 23.83 35.87
CA LYS A 98 35.30 22.88 36.23
C LYS A 98 34.31 22.64 35.09
N ALA A 99 34.58 23.12 33.88
CA ALA A 99 33.67 23.01 32.75
C ALA A 99 33.32 21.55 32.46
N LYS A 100 34.33 20.64 32.52
CA LYS A 100 34.12 19.22 32.30
C LYS A 100 33.15 18.56 33.31
N ASP A 101 33.23 18.95 34.58
CA ASP A 101 32.33 18.40 35.61
C ASP A 101 30.89 18.84 35.35
N ILE A 102 30.69 20.11 34.96
CA ILE A 102 29.36 20.66 34.64
C ILE A 102 28.79 20.02 33.36
N GLU A 103 29.64 19.81 32.36
CA GLU A 103 29.25 19.09 31.15
C GLU A 103 28.84 17.64 31.46
N THR A 104 29.52 17.01 32.45
CA THR A 104 29.13 15.68 32.93
C THR A 104 27.74 15.69 33.57
N SER A 105 27.43 16.72 34.37
CA SER A 105 26.07 16.88 34.93
C SER A 105 25.01 17.08 33.85
N LEU A 106 25.31 17.83 32.79
CA LEU A 106 24.42 18.03 31.63
C LEU A 106 24.19 16.76 30.80
N LYS A 107 25.10 15.80 30.86
CA LYS A 107 25.05 14.52 30.17
C LYS A 107 24.77 13.34 31.09
N SER A 108 24.35 13.63 32.34
CA SER A 108 24.18 12.60 33.35
C SER A 108 22.94 11.74 33.08
N PRO A 109 23.00 10.42 33.37
CA PRO A 109 21.83 9.53 33.32
C PRO A 109 20.68 10.01 34.21
N GLU A 110 21.03 10.67 35.33
CA GLU A 110 20.06 11.24 36.29
C GLU A 110 19.23 12.36 35.64
N LEU A 111 19.86 13.23 34.87
CA LEU A 111 19.15 14.31 34.15
C LEU A 111 18.30 13.73 33.02
N ALA A 112 18.80 12.73 32.30
CA ALA A 112 18.02 12.00 31.27
C ALA A 112 16.78 11.33 31.88
N SER A 113 16.95 10.64 33.01
CA SER A 113 15.85 10.02 33.75
C SER A 113 14.81 11.04 34.22
N ALA A 114 15.23 12.17 34.74
CA ALA A 114 14.33 13.26 35.17
C ALA A 114 13.49 13.80 34.00
N PHE A 115 14.09 13.98 32.83
CA PHE A 115 13.37 14.36 31.61
C PHE A 115 12.39 13.25 31.18
N LEU A 116 12.80 11.99 31.22
CA LEU A 116 11.92 10.86 30.88
C LEU A 116 10.68 10.80 31.78
N MET A 117 10.87 10.92 33.08
CA MET A 117 9.77 10.88 34.05
C MET A 117 8.80 12.05 33.88
N GLN A 118 9.31 13.26 33.72
CA GLN A 118 8.46 14.45 33.53
C GLN A 118 7.78 14.41 32.15
N GLY A 119 8.45 13.89 31.11
CA GLY A 119 7.86 13.61 29.81
C GLY A 119 6.67 12.66 29.91
N ALA A 120 6.80 11.59 30.71
CA ALA A 120 5.70 10.65 30.98
C ALA A 120 4.52 11.32 31.69
N GLY A 121 4.78 12.23 32.65
CA GLY A 121 3.74 13.02 33.30
C GLY A 121 2.97 13.90 32.29
N PHE A 122 3.66 14.57 31.37
CA PHE A 122 3.02 15.34 30.31
C PHE A 122 2.23 14.44 29.34
N TYR A 123 2.77 13.29 28.99
CA TYR A 123 2.10 12.34 28.11
C TYR A 123 0.78 11.82 28.71
N ASN A 124 0.79 11.43 29.99
CA ASN A 124 -0.39 10.98 30.72
C ASN A 124 -1.47 12.06 30.81
N ASN A 125 -1.05 13.33 30.94
CA ASN A 125 -1.93 14.49 30.91
C ASN A 125 -2.30 14.96 29.49
N LYS A 126 -1.99 14.17 28.47
CA LYS A 126 -2.27 14.43 27.04
C LYS A 126 -1.62 15.72 26.51
N ASN A 127 -0.60 16.24 27.18
CA ASN A 127 0.21 17.36 26.69
C ASN A 127 1.36 16.81 25.83
N TYR A 128 1.00 16.28 24.68
CA TYR A 128 1.95 15.58 23.79
C TYR A 128 3.09 16.48 23.30
N LYS A 129 2.85 17.79 23.15
CA LYS A 129 3.90 18.74 22.77
C LYS A 129 5.01 18.82 23.81
N LYS A 130 4.68 18.99 25.09
CA LYS A 130 5.68 18.97 26.15
C LYS A 130 6.25 17.57 26.36
N ALA A 131 5.45 16.54 26.23
CA ALA A 131 5.93 15.16 26.30
C ALA A 131 7.03 14.91 25.26
N ALA A 132 6.81 15.26 23.98
CA ALA A 132 7.80 15.12 22.91
C ALA A 132 9.07 15.90 23.18
N GLU A 133 8.95 17.16 23.67
CA GLU A 133 10.09 17.99 24.06
C GLU A 133 10.94 17.32 25.15
N PHE A 134 10.29 16.84 26.22
CA PHE A 134 10.99 16.27 27.38
C PHE A 134 11.59 14.90 27.05
N PHE A 135 10.86 14.03 26.36
CA PHE A 135 11.39 12.77 25.88
C PHE A 135 12.54 12.98 24.88
N GLY A 136 12.43 13.96 23.98
CA GLY A 136 13.49 14.30 23.03
C GLY A 136 14.78 14.74 23.74
N LYS A 137 14.67 15.50 24.83
CA LYS A 137 15.82 15.88 25.67
C LYS A 137 16.43 14.68 26.36
N SER A 138 15.61 13.80 26.94
CA SER A 138 16.09 12.54 27.53
C SER A 138 16.85 11.71 26.49
N ALA A 139 16.29 11.52 25.30
CA ALA A 139 16.93 10.77 24.21
C ALA A 139 18.23 11.40 23.72
N SER A 140 18.34 12.73 23.75
CA SER A 140 19.58 13.45 23.36
C SER A 140 20.70 13.29 24.38
N ILE A 141 20.36 13.19 25.67
CA ILE A 141 21.32 13.00 26.76
C ILE A 141 21.78 11.54 26.81
N SER A 142 20.85 10.59 26.65
CA SER A 142 21.12 9.14 26.71
C SER A 142 20.67 8.45 25.41
N PRO A 143 21.37 8.63 24.29
CA PRO A 143 20.94 8.12 22.99
C PRO A 143 20.89 6.58 22.92
N LYS A 144 21.64 5.86 23.78
CA LYS A 144 21.61 4.40 23.87
C LYS A 144 20.37 3.85 24.60
N ASP A 145 19.72 4.68 25.41
CA ASP A 145 18.40 4.35 25.99
C ASP A 145 17.32 4.65 24.93
N THR A 146 16.85 3.60 24.29
CA THR A 146 15.85 3.72 23.23
C THR A 146 14.46 4.10 23.74
N THR A 147 14.19 4.00 25.05
CA THR A 147 12.87 4.28 25.65
C THR A 147 12.42 5.71 25.39
N ALA A 148 13.30 6.66 25.64
CA ALA A 148 13.00 8.08 25.46
C ALA A 148 12.73 8.41 23.97
N ALA A 149 13.54 7.85 23.05
CA ALA A 149 13.36 8.03 21.61
C ALA A 149 12.03 7.44 21.13
N LEU A 150 11.64 6.28 21.63
CA LEU A 150 10.36 5.65 21.33
C LEU A 150 9.18 6.55 21.73
N TYR A 151 9.16 7.02 22.98
CA TYR A 151 8.04 7.83 23.47
C TYR A 151 8.02 9.24 22.87
N ALA A 152 9.19 9.81 22.56
CA ALA A 152 9.24 11.06 21.79
C ALA A 152 8.60 10.88 20.40
N GLY A 153 8.95 9.81 19.69
CA GLY A 153 8.36 9.50 18.40
C GLY A 153 6.85 9.26 18.46
N ILE A 154 6.37 8.56 19.48
CA ILE A 154 4.93 8.34 19.68
C ILE A 154 4.21 9.67 19.97
N ALA A 155 4.80 10.53 20.81
CA ALA A 155 4.22 11.83 21.13
C ALA A 155 4.14 12.72 19.88
N GLU A 156 5.16 12.71 19.02
CA GLU A 156 5.17 13.43 17.74
C GLU A 156 4.13 12.87 16.75
N GLN A 157 3.90 11.55 16.73
CA GLN A 157 2.81 10.95 15.93
C GLN A 157 1.43 11.40 16.39
N LEU A 158 1.23 11.54 17.71
CA LEU A 158 -0.03 12.07 18.27
C LEU A 158 -0.27 13.53 17.96
N LEU A 159 0.80 14.26 17.63
CA LEU A 159 0.77 15.65 17.14
C LEU A 159 0.69 15.75 15.61
N GLU A 160 0.61 14.61 14.92
CA GLU A 160 0.67 14.52 13.46
C GLU A 160 1.95 15.15 12.86
N ASN A 161 3.02 15.27 13.66
CA ASN A 161 4.33 15.75 13.24
C ASN A 161 5.18 14.59 12.70
N ASN A 162 4.98 14.22 11.43
CA ASN A 162 5.71 13.12 10.79
C ASN A 162 7.23 13.33 10.82
N ALA A 163 7.71 14.55 10.64
CA ALA A 163 9.15 14.84 10.63
C ALA A 163 9.78 14.59 12.00
N GLY A 164 9.15 15.07 13.07
CA GLY A 164 9.56 14.81 14.46
C GLY A 164 9.51 13.34 14.80
N ALA A 165 8.41 12.66 14.42
CA ALA A 165 8.24 11.24 14.64
C ALA A 165 9.35 10.42 13.95
N LEU A 166 9.63 10.68 12.67
CA LEU A 166 10.73 10.03 11.94
C LEU A 166 12.08 10.25 12.59
N ALA A 167 12.38 11.46 13.04
CA ALA A 167 13.66 11.78 13.70
C ALA A 167 13.88 10.89 14.94
N HIS A 168 12.88 10.79 15.81
CA HIS A 168 12.98 10.03 17.05
C HIS A 168 12.89 8.52 16.83
N LEU A 169 11.96 8.03 15.97
CA LEU A 169 11.81 6.60 15.69
C LEU A 169 13.00 6.03 14.91
N ASN A 170 13.58 6.78 13.98
CA ASN A 170 14.83 6.38 13.34
C ASN A 170 16.00 6.35 14.32
N SER A 171 16.07 7.28 15.29
CA SER A 171 17.05 7.23 16.38
C SER A 171 16.87 5.96 17.23
N PHE A 172 15.63 5.59 17.58
CA PHE A 172 15.32 4.32 18.24
C PHE A 172 15.89 3.11 17.47
N ILE A 173 15.63 3.04 16.17
CA ILE A 173 16.11 1.95 15.30
C ILE A 173 17.65 1.96 15.20
N ALA A 174 18.27 3.13 15.07
CA ALA A 174 19.71 3.27 14.94
C ALA A 174 20.45 2.84 16.22
N ASN A 175 19.84 3.02 17.39
CA ASN A 175 20.40 2.63 18.68
C ASN A 175 20.01 1.18 19.10
N GLY A 176 19.52 0.36 18.17
CA GLY A 176 19.28 -1.07 18.39
C GLY A 176 17.90 -1.41 18.95
N GLY A 177 16.95 -0.48 18.91
CA GLY A 177 15.55 -0.74 19.22
C GLY A 177 14.93 -1.77 18.26
N LYS A 178 14.16 -2.73 18.80
CA LYS A 178 13.62 -3.88 18.05
C LYS A 178 12.11 -3.95 18.00
N ASP A 179 11.41 -2.95 18.51
CA ASP A 179 9.94 -2.95 18.55
C ASP A 179 9.37 -2.93 17.12
N VAL A 180 8.64 -3.98 16.76
CA VAL A 180 8.01 -4.16 15.45
C VAL A 180 7.12 -2.99 15.07
N SER A 181 6.40 -2.43 16.05
CA SER A 181 5.47 -1.32 15.83
C SER A 181 6.19 -0.07 15.33
N VAL A 182 7.46 0.12 15.72
CA VAL A 182 8.28 1.24 15.27
C VAL A 182 8.65 1.10 13.81
N PHE A 183 9.11 -0.09 13.38
CA PHE A 183 9.42 -0.33 11.96
C PHE A 183 8.19 -0.14 11.08
N TYR A 184 7.04 -0.66 11.54
CA TYR A 184 5.77 -0.46 10.86
C TYR A 184 5.38 1.02 10.76
N SER A 185 5.45 1.76 11.87
CA SER A 185 5.10 3.18 11.93
C SER A 185 5.97 4.03 11.02
N VAL A 186 7.28 3.81 11.05
CA VAL A 186 8.23 4.54 10.17
C VAL A 186 7.95 4.22 8.71
N ALA A 187 7.67 2.95 8.37
CA ALA A 187 7.32 2.56 7.00
C ALA A 187 6.02 3.23 6.54
N GLN A 188 5.00 3.30 7.41
CA GLN A 188 3.72 3.97 7.09
C GLN A 188 3.91 5.47 6.83
N ILE A 189 4.75 6.15 7.62
CA ILE A 189 5.06 7.56 7.39
C ILE A 189 5.75 7.72 6.04
N TYR A 190 6.80 6.95 5.76
CA TYR A 190 7.50 7.00 4.46
C TYR A 190 6.56 6.67 3.29
N LYS A 191 5.69 5.66 3.44
CA LYS A 191 4.68 5.31 2.43
C LYS A 191 3.72 6.47 2.15
N SER A 192 3.24 7.15 3.19
CA SER A 192 2.36 8.32 3.05
C SER A 192 3.03 9.50 2.34
N GLU A 193 4.33 9.64 2.50
CA GLU A 193 5.18 10.62 1.81
C GLU A 193 5.66 10.16 0.42
N LYS A 194 5.21 8.97 -0.04
CA LYS A 194 5.64 8.33 -1.29
C LYS A 194 7.15 8.02 -1.35
N LYS A 195 7.81 7.95 -0.21
CA LYS A 195 9.21 7.53 -0.06
C LYS A 195 9.27 6.01 0.08
N PHE A 196 8.98 5.33 -1.03
CA PHE A 196 8.79 3.87 -1.02
C PHE A 196 10.09 3.09 -0.79
N ASP A 197 11.23 3.62 -1.23
CA ASP A 197 12.53 2.98 -1.02
C ASP A 197 12.92 2.99 0.45
N GLU A 198 12.72 4.12 1.13
CA GLU A 198 12.94 4.25 2.57
C GLU A 198 11.97 3.35 3.37
N ALA A 199 10.70 3.31 2.97
CA ALA A 199 9.71 2.41 3.58
C ALA A 199 10.14 0.93 3.45
N THR A 200 10.59 0.53 2.26
CA THR A 200 11.08 -0.82 1.99
C THR A 200 12.33 -1.14 2.83
N ALA A 201 13.28 -0.22 2.90
CA ALA A 201 14.53 -0.42 3.64
C ALA A 201 14.28 -0.62 5.15
N VAL A 202 13.39 0.18 5.74
CA VAL A 202 13.08 0.07 7.18
C VAL A 202 12.31 -1.22 7.48
N LEU A 203 11.40 -1.66 6.61
CA LEU A 203 10.69 -2.94 6.78
C LEU A 203 11.64 -4.13 6.69
N LYS A 204 12.54 -4.15 5.71
CA LYS A 204 13.57 -5.20 5.60
C LYS A 204 14.45 -5.27 6.85
N LYS A 205 14.88 -4.10 7.38
CA LYS A 205 15.63 -4.06 8.64
C LYS A 205 14.80 -4.59 9.81
N GLY A 206 13.51 -4.26 9.87
CA GLY A 206 12.58 -4.79 10.88
C GLY A 206 12.46 -6.32 10.81
N MET A 207 12.38 -6.89 9.60
CA MET A 207 12.34 -8.34 9.37
C MET A 207 13.65 -9.04 9.78
N GLU A 208 14.80 -8.39 9.60
CA GLU A 208 16.10 -8.95 10.02
C GLU A 208 16.20 -9.08 11.55
N VAL A 209 15.67 -8.11 12.31
CA VAL A 209 15.74 -8.12 13.77
C VAL A 209 14.55 -8.82 14.43
N ASN A 210 13.48 -9.10 13.67
CA ASN A 210 12.28 -9.78 14.10
C ASN A 210 11.86 -10.85 13.06
N PRO A 211 12.65 -11.91 12.86
CA PRO A 211 12.43 -12.87 11.77
C PRO A 211 11.12 -13.65 11.87
N GLU A 212 10.58 -13.80 13.07
CA GLU A 212 9.30 -14.50 13.31
C GLU A 212 8.06 -13.61 13.12
N ASN A 213 8.26 -12.31 12.87
CA ASN A 213 7.13 -11.42 12.70
C ASN A 213 6.49 -11.60 11.32
N LYS A 214 5.15 -11.71 11.30
CA LYS A 214 4.36 -11.95 10.08
C LYS A 214 3.80 -10.67 9.46
N ASP A 215 3.74 -9.57 10.20
CA ASP A 215 3.10 -8.33 9.76
C ASP A 215 4.04 -7.49 8.88
N LEU A 216 5.34 -7.46 9.19
CA LEU A 216 6.33 -6.70 8.42
C LEU A 216 6.48 -7.18 6.96
N PRO A 217 6.55 -8.49 6.67
CA PRO A 217 6.53 -8.98 5.30
C PRO A 217 5.26 -8.60 4.54
N ASN A 218 4.10 -8.65 5.19
CA ASN A 218 2.83 -8.27 4.59
C ASN A 218 2.79 -6.76 4.27
N GLU A 219 3.30 -5.92 5.19
CA GLU A 219 3.39 -4.50 4.93
C GLU A 219 4.40 -4.17 3.82
N LEU A 220 5.48 -4.94 3.71
CA LEU A 220 6.43 -4.81 2.60
C LEU A 220 5.74 -4.99 1.24
N ILE A 221 4.85 -5.98 1.13
CA ILE A 221 4.01 -6.16 -0.08
C ILE A 221 3.12 -4.95 -0.33
N ASN A 222 2.48 -4.42 0.71
CA ASN A 222 1.63 -3.23 0.58
C ASN A 222 2.42 -2.01 0.09
N VAL A 223 3.68 -1.86 0.49
CA VAL A 223 4.57 -0.81 0.00
C VAL A 223 4.92 -1.02 -1.47
N TYR A 224 5.24 -2.24 -1.89
CA TYR A 224 5.53 -2.55 -3.29
C TYR A 224 4.33 -2.30 -4.20
N LEU A 225 3.15 -2.73 -3.81
CA LEU A 225 1.92 -2.49 -4.55
C LEU A 225 1.61 -0.98 -4.65
N ALA A 226 1.80 -0.24 -3.55
CA ALA A 226 1.60 1.20 -3.54
C ALA A 226 2.60 1.98 -4.41
N SER A 227 3.81 1.44 -4.58
CA SER A 227 4.86 2.03 -5.43
C SER A 227 4.68 1.72 -6.92
N ASN A 228 3.79 0.77 -7.25
CA ASN A 228 3.62 0.22 -8.60
C ASN A 228 4.94 -0.30 -9.21
N ASN A 229 5.84 -0.80 -8.36
CA ASN A 229 7.16 -1.33 -8.77
C ASN A 229 7.24 -2.83 -8.55
N ILE A 230 6.40 -3.55 -9.31
CA ILE A 230 6.22 -5.00 -9.17
C ILE A 230 7.52 -5.76 -9.50
N ASP A 231 8.29 -5.31 -10.48
CA ASP A 231 9.55 -5.98 -10.86
C ASP A 231 10.59 -5.94 -9.73
N LYS A 232 10.70 -4.81 -9.03
CA LYS A 232 11.57 -4.70 -7.84
C LYS A 232 11.08 -5.60 -6.70
N ALA A 233 9.76 -5.68 -6.52
CA ALA A 233 9.15 -6.56 -5.53
C ALA A 233 9.51 -8.03 -5.79
N ILE A 234 9.40 -8.48 -7.04
CA ILE A 234 9.78 -9.84 -7.46
C ILE A 234 11.25 -10.09 -7.13
N ALA A 235 12.15 -9.21 -7.60
CA ALA A 235 13.59 -9.38 -7.40
C ALA A 235 13.95 -9.47 -5.90
N ASP A 236 13.39 -8.60 -5.08
CA ASP A 236 13.63 -8.58 -3.64
C ASP A 236 13.08 -9.83 -2.93
N LEU A 237 11.88 -10.28 -3.30
CA LEU A 237 11.27 -11.49 -2.71
C LEU A 237 11.98 -12.77 -3.17
N GLU A 238 12.42 -12.86 -4.42
CA GLU A 238 13.24 -13.99 -4.89
C GLU A 238 14.54 -14.14 -4.08
N VAL A 239 15.18 -13.01 -3.74
CA VAL A 239 16.36 -13.02 -2.85
C VAL A 239 16.00 -13.54 -1.46
N LEU A 240 14.87 -13.08 -0.88
CA LEU A 240 14.42 -13.55 0.44
C LEU A 240 14.07 -15.04 0.44
N VAL A 241 13.36 -15.51 -0.59
CA VAL A 241 13.01 -16.94 -0.75
C VAL A 241 14.25 -17.79 -0.99
N LYS A 242 15.24 -17.30 -1.75
CA LYS A 242 16.51 -18.00 -1.95
C LYS A 242 17.30 -18.10 -0.66
N LYS A 243 17.29 -17.07 0.19
CA LYS A 243 17.95 -17.06 1.51
C LYS A 243 17.31 -18.02 2.49
N ASP A 244 15.98 -18.08 2.49
CA ASP A 244 15.20 -19.00 3.33
C ASP A 244 14.04 -19.62 2.53
N PRO A 245 14.30 -20.76 1.83
CA PRO A 245 13.27 -21.46 1.06
C PRO A 245 12.17 -22.10 1.92
N SER A 246 12.33 -22.13 3.24
CA SER A 246 11.34 -22.68 4.16
C SER A 246 10.33 -21.64 4.65
N ASN A 247 10.61 -20.36 4.45
CA ASN A 247 9.74 -19.27 4.90
C ASN A 247 8.48 -19.18 4.03
N LEU A 248 7.37 -19.71 4.58
CA LEU A 248 6.08 -19.77 3.89
C LEU A 248 5.50 -18.39 3.60
N ILE A 249 5.80 -17.40 4.45
CA ILE A 249 5.30 -16.03 4.27
C ILE A 249 5.96 -15.41 3.04
N ASN A 250 7.28 -15.52 2.91
CA ASN A 250 8.00 -14.99 1.75
C ASN A 250 7.57 -15.71 0.47
N LEU A 251 7.36 -17.04 0.52
CA LEU A 251 6.84 -17.80 -0.61
C LEU A 251 5.42 -17.33 -1.00
N THR A 252 4.51 -17.23 -0.03
CA THR A 252 3.13 -16.77 -0.31
C THR A 252 3.13 -15.35 -0.89
N ASN A 253 3.94 -14.47 -0.34
CA ASN A 253 4.08 -13.10 -0.82
C ASN A 253 4.68 -13.02 -2.23
N LEU A 254 5.65 -13.86 -2.56
CA LEU A 254 6.18 -13.96 -3.91
C LEU A 254 5.11 -14.41 -4.92
N GLY A 255 4.29 -15.40 -4.54
CA GLY A 255 3.14 -15.83 -5.34
C GLY A 255 2.15 -14.68 -5.58
N LEU A 256 1.81 -13.90 -4.55
CA LEU A 256 0.92 -12.74 -4.65
C LEU A 256 1.47 -11.65 -5.59
N ILE A 257 2.77 -11.39 -5.56
CA ILE A 257 3.38 -10.39 -6.43
C ILE A 257 3.44 -10.87 -7.88
N TYR A 258 3.69 -12.16 -8.13
CA TYR A 258 3.57 -12.72 -9.48
C TYR A 258 2.14 -12.66 -10.00
N ASP A 259 1.13 -12.94 -9.16
CA ASP A 259 -0.27 -12.78 -9.55
C ASP A 259 -0.60 -11.31 -9.88
N SER A 260 -0.15 -10.36 -9.06
CA SER A 260 -0.30 -8.93 -9.32
C SER A 260 0.35 -8.52 -10.64
N LYS A 261 1.52 -9.08 -10.98
CA LYS A 261 2.20 -8.88 -12.26
C LYS A 261 1.36 -9.39 -13.42
N ALA A 262 0.78 -10.57 -13.27
CA ALA A 262 -0.10 -11.16 -14.27
C ALA A 262 -1.36 -10.31 -14.50
N GLN A 263 -1.95 -9.78 -13.43
CA GLN A 263 -3.11 -8.89 -13.51
C GLN A 263 -2.77 -7.55 -14.21
N GLU A 264 -1.63 -6.94 -13.88
CA GLU A 264 -1.17 -5.72 -14.56
C GLU A 264 -1.04 -5.94 -16.08
N MET A 265 -0.39 -7.04 -16.47
CA MET A 265 -0.22 -7.40 -17.87
C MET A 265 -1.54 -7.72 -18.56
N GLY A 266 -2.46 -8.41 -17.87
CA GLY A 266 -3.81 -8.66 -18.37
C GLY A 266 -4.61 -7.38 -18.61
N ASN A 267 -4.51 -6.41 -17.70
CA ASN A 267 -5.16 -5.11 -17.87
C ASN A 267 -4.58 -4.33 -19.06
N GLU A 268 -3.27 -4.39 -19.28
CA GLU A 268 -2.65 -3.76 -20.46
C GLU A 268 -3.02 -4.48 -21.75
N LEU A 269 -3.07 -5.81 -21.72
CA LEU A 269 -3.52 -6.63 -22.85
C LEU A 269 -4.96 -6.30 -23.25
N ASN A 270 -5.88 -6.19 -22.30
CA ASN A 270 -7.27 -5.80 -22.54
C ASN A 270 -7.34 -4.43 -23.23
N LYS A 271 -6.58 -3.43 -22.78
CA LYS A 271 -6.54 -2.11 -23.43
C LYS A 271 -6.05 -2.17 -24.89
N ILE A 272 -5.12 -3.07 -25.18
CA ILE A 272 -4.65 -3.29 -26.56
C ILE A 272 -5.72 -3.98 -27.37
N GLN A 273 -6.39 -4.99 -26.82
CA GLN A 273 -7.49 -5.70 -27.49
C GLN A 273 -8.66 -4.76 -27.81
N ASP A 274 -9.02 -3.86 -26.90
CA ASP A 274 -10.04 -2.84 -27.14
C ASP A 274 -9.65 -1.93 -28.34
N LYS A 275 -8.41 -1.46 -28.39
CA LYS A 275 -7.91 -0.67 -29.52
C LYS A 275 -7.92 -1.43 -30.84
N LEU A 276 -7.54 -2.71 -30.81
CA LEU A 276 -7.61 -3.58 -31.98
C LEU A 276 -9.05 -3.79 -32.44
N ALA A 277 -10.00 -3.96 -31.49
CA ALA A 277 -11.42 -4.08 -31.78
C ALA A 277 -12.02 -2.82 -32.41
N GLU A 278 -11.56 -1.61 -32.02
CA GLU A 278 -12.00 -0.35 -32.61
C GLU A 278 -11.67 -0.26 -34.10
N SER A 279 -10.60 -0.90 -34.56
CA SER A 279 -10.17 -0.93 -35.98
C SER A 279 -10.83 -2.05 -36.77
N ASN A 280 -11.62 -2.91 -36.16
CA ASN A 280 -12.33 -4.00 -36.83
C ASN A 280 -13.44 -3.44 -37.74
N THR A 281 -13.40 -3.83 -39.00
CA THR A 281 -14.35 -3.37 -40.04
C THR A 281 -15.38 -4.43 -40.43
N GLU A 282 -15.29 -5.65 -39.86
CA GLU A 282 -16.10 -6.80 -40.31
C GLU A 282 -17.61 -6.55 -40.33
N LYS A 283 -18.16 -5.88 -39.29
CA LYS A 283 -19.58 -5.51 -39.28
C LYS A 283 -19.95 -4.48 -40.33
N LEU A 284 -19.05 -3.53 -40.59
CA LEU A 284 -19.25 -2.49 -41.60
C LEU A 284 -19.11 -3.10 -43.00
N ASP A 285 -18.16 -4.00 -43.23
CA ASP A 285 -17.98 -4.69 -44.50
C ASP A 285 -19.22 -5.54 -44.85
N LYS A 286 -19.81 -6.28 -43.87
CA LYS A 286 -21.07 -7.01 -44.02
C LYS A 286 -22.23 -6.06 -44.35
N LYS A 287 -22.34 -4.93 -43.68
CA LYS A 287 -23.35 -3.91 -43.97
C LYS A 287 -23.19 -3.31 -45.32
N LEU A 288 -21.94 -3.00 -45.72
CA LEU A 288 -21.62 -2.47 -47.06
C LEU A 288 -22.06 -3.46 -48.13
N LEU A 289 -21.76 -4.76 -47.99
CA LEU A 289 -22.18 -5.80 -48.92
C LEU A 289 -23.70 -5.84 -49.05
N ALA A 290 -24.42 -5.81 -47.93
CA ALA A 290 -25.88 -5.82 -47.97
C ALA A 290 -26.49 -4.59 -48.67
N GLU A 291 -25.90 -3.39 -48.48
CA GLU A 291 -26.35 -2.18 -49.21
C GLU A 291 -25.99 -2.23 -50.70
N GLN A 292 -24.86 -2.84 -51.04
CA GLN A 292 -24.47 -3.04 -52.46
C GLN A 292 -25.43 -4.06 -53.15
N ASP A 293 -25.87 -5.13 -52.45
CA ASP A 293 -26.85 -6.07 -53.00
C ASP A 293 -28.20 -5.38 -53.22
N LYS A 294 -28.64 -4.51 -52.32
CA LYS A 294 -29.87 -3.68 -52.54
C LYS A 294 -29.72 -2.75 -53.73
N LEU A 295 -28.56 -2.09 -53.84
CA LEU A 295 -28.28 -1.20 -54.97
C LEU A 295 -28.41 -1.97 -56.29
N ALA A 296 -27.82 -3.15 -56.40
CA ALA A 296 -27.91 -4.01 -57.59
C ALA A 296 -29.34 -4.43 -57.88
N ALA A 297 -30.15 -4.72 -56.88
CA ALA A 297 -31.59 -5.01 -57.02
C ALA A 297 -32.36 -3.80 -57.59
N TYR A 298 -32.07 -2.58 -57.07
CA TYR A 298 -32.70 -1.36 -57.63
C TYR A 298 -32.27 -1.06 -59.02
N ASP A 299 -31.00 -1.28 -59.42
CA ASP A 299 -30.54 -1.11 -60.79
C ASP A 299 -31.29 -2.06 -61.73
N SER A 300 -31.51 -3.31 -61.33
CA SER A 300 -32.25 -4.30 -62.09
C SER A 300 -33.73 -3.90 -62.23
N GLU A 301 -34.37 -3.37 -61.15
CA GLU A 301 -35.76 -2.89 -61.21
C GLU A 301 -35.89 -1.64 -62.09
N ILE A 302 -34.97 -0.69 -62.01
CA ILE A 302 -34.92 0.51 -62.86
C ILE A 302 -34.80 0.09 -64.33
N ALA A 303 -33.93 -0.87 -64.67
CA ALA A 303 -33.79 -1.40 -66.01
C ALA A 303 -35.08 -2.00 -66.54
N SER A 304 -35.74 -2.82 -65.67
CA SER A 304 -37.04 -3.45 -65.99
C SER A 304 -38.15 -2.41 -66.22
N LEU A 305 -38.24 -1.39 -65.33
CA LEU A 305 -39.24 -0.31 -65.47
C LEU A 305 -39.01 0.54 -66.71
N ASN A 306 -37.76 0.83 -67.05
CA ASN A 306 -37.41 1.53 -68.27
C ASN A 306 -37.78 0.71 -69.55
N ALA A 307 -37.58 -0.60 -69.51
CA ALA A 307 -37.99 -1.47 -70.60
C ALA A 307 -39.53 -1.54 -70.74
N LYS A 308 -40.27 -1.54 -69.65
CA LYS A 308 -41.72 -1.53 -69.59
C LYS A 308 -42.28 -0.21 -70.13
N LEU A 309 -41.70 0.93 -69.79
CA LEU A 309 -42.09 2.25 -70.35
C LEU A 309 -42.00 2.31 -71.84
N LYS A 310 -41.06 1.67 -72.47
CA LYS A 310 -40.89 1.57 -73.93
C LYS A 310 -41.98 0.72 -74.59
N LYS A 311 -42.47 -0.31 -73.91
CA LYS A 311 -43.40 -1.28 -74.50
C LYS A 311 -44.89 -1.00 -74.25
N GLU A 312 -45.23 -0.36 -73.12
CA GLU A 312 -46.62 -0.21 -72.65
C GLU A 312 -46.98 1.26 -72.33
N PRO A 313 -47.35 2.10 -73.28
CA PRO A 313 -47.63 3.52 -73.06
C PRO A 313 -48.84 3.79 -72.15
N LYS A 314 -49.82 2.84 -72.07
CA LYS A 314 -51.03 3.00 -71.24
C LYS A 314 -50.76 2.93 -69.73
N THR A 315 -49.66 2.35 -69.26
CA THR A 315 -49.25 2.26 -67.88
C THR A 315 -48.15 3.27 -67.49
N ALA A 316 -47.83 4.20 -68.42
CA ALA A 316 -46.71 5.09 -68.27
C ALA A 316 -46.71 5.98 -67.03
N ALA A 317 -47.85 6.43 -66.52
CA ALA A 317 -47.95 7.29 -65.37
C ALA A 317 -47.55 6.56 -64.06
N ALA A 318 -48.07 5.36 -63.85
CA ALA A 318 -47.73 4.57 -62.65
C ALA A 318 -46.25 4.07 -62.66
N THR A 319 -45.80 3.68 -63.86
CA THR A 319 -44.41 3.22 -64.08
C THR A 319 -43.43 4.36 -63.85
N LYS A 320 -43.73 5.59 -64.31
CA LYS A 320 -42.90 6.77 -64.09
C LYS A 320 -42.85 7.11 -62.60
N LYS A 321 -43.98 7.09 -61.87
CA LYS A 321 -44.01 7.33 -60.44
C LYS A 321 -43.11 6.37 -59.67
N ARG A 322 -43.24 5.04 -59.99
CA ARG A 322 -42.40 4.02 -59.36
C ARG A 322 -40.93 4.21 -59.70
N LEU A 323 -40.59 4.61 -60.92
CA LEU A 323 -39.23 4.91 -61.37
C LEU A 323 -38.63 6.07 -60.58
N THR A 324 -39.39 7.13 -60.32
CA THR A 324 -38.95 8.25 -59.49
C THR A 324 -38.67 7.81 -58.07
N GLU A 325 -39.66 7.10 -57.44
CA GLU A 325 -39.49 6.58 -56.08
C GLU A 325 -38.23 5.71 -55.92
N ILE A 326 -37.98 4.75 -56.84
CA ILE A 326 -36.81 3.89 -56.79
C ILE A 326 -35.52 4.68 -57.05
N THR A 327 -35.53 5.67 -57.91
CA THR A 327 -34.35 6.47 -58.18
C THR A 327 -33.96 7.30 -56.97
N GLU A 328 -34.94 7.84 -56.24
CA GLU A 328 -34.71 8.53 -54.97
C GLU A 328 -34.15 7.57 -53.90
N GLN A 329 -34.76 6.37 -53.73
CA GLN A 329 -34.28 5.34 -52.79
C GLN A 329 -32.86 4.86 -53.17
N LYS A 330 -32.57 4.71 -54.47
CA LYS A 330 -31.22 4.37 -54.94
C LYS A 330 -30.21 5.44 -54.54
N ALA A 331 -30.52 6.72 -54.70
CA ALA A 331 -29.65 7.82 -54.36
C ALA A 331 -29.33 7.86 -52.83
N ASP A 332 -30.33 7.50 -52.02
CA ASP A 332 -30.11 7.40 -50.54
C ASP A 332 -29.21 6.21 -50.17
N ILE A 333 -29.34 5.07 -50.84
CA ILE A 333 -28.45 3.91 -50.64
C ILE A 333 -27.04 4.25 -51.11
N GLU A 334 -26.87 4.92 -52.27
CA GLU A 334 -25.56 5.36 -52.78
C GLU A 334 -24.84 6.28 -51.77
N LYS A 335 -25.56 7.22 -51.12
CA LYS A 335 -25.03 8.05 -50.05
C LYS A 335 -24.64 7.19 -48.82
N GLY A 336 -25.48 6.24 -48.45
CA GLY A 336 -25.19 5.30 -47.34
C GLY A 336 -23.93 4.48 -47.60
N ILE A 337 -23.78 3.96 -48.83
CA ILE A 337 -22.58 3.21 -49.27
C ILE A 337 -21.34 4.10 -49.20
N ALA A 338 -21.40 5.34 -49.68
CA ALA A 338 -20.29 6.29 -49.66
C ALA A 338 -19.84 6.57 -48.20
N SER A 339 -20.82 6.77 -47.30
CA SER A 339 -20.56 6.95 -45.86
C SER A 339 -19.89 5.70 -45.20
N LEU A 340 -20.40 4.50 -45.54
CA LEU A 340 -19.82 3.24 -45.04
C LEU A 340 -18.38 3.03 -45.54
N ILE A 341 -18.12 3.33 -46.83
CA ILE A 341 -16.76 3.22 -47.37
C ILE A 341 -15.82 4.20 -46.66
N SER A 342 -16.26 5.44 -46.41
CA SER A 342 -15.45 6.43 -45.70
C SER A 342 -15.13 5.97 -44.26
N GLU A 343 -16.12 5.44 -43.55
CA GLU A 343 -15.94 4.90 -42.19
C GLU A 343 -14.98 3.70 -42.17
N ILE A 344 -15.14 2.78 -43.14
CA ILE A 344 -14.23 1.64 -43.29
C ILE A 344 -12.80 2.09 -43.57
N GLN A 345 -12.63 3.08 -44.43
CA GLN A 345 -11.31 3.64 -44.75
C GLN A 345 -10.65 4.32 -43.57
N GLN A 346 -11.42 5.06 -42.78
CA GLN A 346 -10.92 5.67 -41.53
C GLN A 346 -10.45 4.59 -40.53
N LYS A 347 -11.25 3.54 -40.34
CA LYS A 347 -10.88 2.44 -39.48
C LYS A 347 -9.66 1.66 -40.00
N LYS A 348 -9.57 1.39 -41.31
CA LYS A 348 -8.40 0.75 -41.93
C LYS A 348 -7.13 1.62 -41.83
N SER A 349 -7.27 2.92 -41.91
CA SER A 349 -6.14 3.84 -41.71
C SER A 349 -5.65 3.84 -40.25
N ALA A 350 -6.57 3.77 -39.29
CA ALA A 350 -6.25 3.61 -37.89
C ALA A 350 -5.58 2.25 -37.59
N ALA A 351 -5.87 1.23 -38.41
CA ALA A 351 -5.28 -0.11 -38.28
C ALA A 351 -3.81 -0.19 -38.78
N ALA A 352 -3.22 0.87 -39.30
CA ALA A 352 -1.82 0.85 -39.76
C ALA A 352 -0.82 0.51 -38.62
N GLY A 353 -1.18 0.79 -37.34
CA GLY A 353 -0.41 0.38 -36.16
C GLY A 353 -0.71 -1.04 -35.60
N ASN A 354 -1.67 -1.78 -36.21
CA ASN A 354 -2.13 -3.05 -35.63
C ASN A 354 -1.03 -4.12 -35.58
N THR A 355 -0.08 -4.11 -36.50
CA THR A 355 1.06 -5.07 -36.47
C THR A 355 1.90 -4.91 -35.22
N GLU A 356 2.21 -3.66 -34.84
CA GLU A 356 2.96 -3.37 -33.62
C GLU A 356 2.13 -3.69 -32.38
N LEU A 357 0.83 -3.32 -32.38
CA LEU A 357 -0.09 -3.65 -31.27
C LEU A 357 -0.27 -5.15 -31.09
N ASN A 358 -0.38 -5.92 -32.18
CA ASN A 358 -0.47 -7.39 -32.13
C ASN A 358 0.82 -8.00 -31.56
N ALA A 359 1.99 -7.57 -32.04
CA ALA A 359 3.27 -8.05 -31.49
C ALA A 359 3.42 -7.70 -30.00
N LYS A 360 2.96 -6.50 -29.58
CA LYS A 360 2.93 -6.12 -28.17
C LYS A 360 1.96 -6.99 -27.37
N ALA A 361 0.77 -7.28 -27.91
CA ALA A 361 -0.23 -8.14 -27.29
C ALA A 361 0.30 -9.57 -27.09
N GLU A 362 0.92 -10.16 -28.09
CA GLU A 362 1.53 -11.50 -28.01
C GLU A 362 2.62 -11.54 -26.92
N LYS A 363 3.50 -10.53 -26.87
CA LYS A 363 4.53 -10.44 -25.85
C LYS A 363 3.93 -10.34 -24.44
N LEU A 364 2.92 -9.48 -24.25
CA LEU A 364 2.25 -9.32 -22.96
C LEU A 364 1.51 -10.59 -22.54
N ALA A 365 0.86 -11.29 -23.46
CA ALA A 365 0.19 -12.55 -23.20
C ALA A 365 1.18 -13.65 -22.75
N ALA A 366 2.36 -13.72 -23.37
CA ALA A 366 3.42 -14.63 -22.96
C ALA A 366 3.95 -14.31 -21.57
N GLN A 367 4.20 -13.03 -21.28
CA GLN A 367 4.68 -12.58 -19.98
C GLN A 367 3.60 -12.77 -18.89
N GLN A 368 2.33 -12.53 -19.20
CA GLN A 368 1.21 -12.78 -18.30
C GLN A 368 1.15 -14.27 -17.93
N LYS A 369 1.25 -15.15 -18.94
CA LYS A 369 1.27 -16.59 -18.72
C LYS A 369 2.43 -17.01 -17.83
N GLU A 370 3.65 -16.53 -18.11
CA GLU A 370 4.82 -16.82 -17.28
C GLU A 370 4.62 -16.39 -15.82
N ALA A 371 4.06 -15.21 -15.60
CA ALA A 371 3.79 -14.70 -14.25
C ALA A 371 2.75 -15.57 -13.52
N LYS A 372 1.67 -16.01 -14.21
CA LYS A 372 0.68 -16.94 -13.66
C LYS A 372 1.29 -18.32 -13.33
N ASP A 373 2.11 -18.85 -14.22
CA ASP A 373 2.79 -20.12 -13.99
C ASP A 373 3.69 -20.05 -12.75
N LYS A 374 4.46 -18.97 -12.59
CA LYS A 374 5.31 -18.72 -11.42
C LYS A 374 4.50 -18.53 -10.14
N ALA A 375 3.38 -17.81 -10.18
CA ALA A 375 2.48 -17.67 -9.04
C ALA A 375 1.95 -19.05 -8.60
N SER A 376 1.44 -19.84 -9.55
CA SER A 376 0.94 -21.19 -9.29
C SER A 376 2.01 -22.11 -8.70
N GLU A 377 3.21 -22.15 -9.30
CA GLU A 377 4.34 -22.94 -8.79
C GLU A 377 4.71 -22.55 -7.35
N THR A 378 4.71 -21.25 -7.08
CA THR A 378 5.07 -20.73 -5.76
C THR A 378 4.04 -21.12 -4.71
N TYR A 379 2.75 -21.00 -5.00
CA TYR A 379 1.68 -21.47 -4.10
C TYR A 379 1.71 -23.00 -3.89
N HIS A 380 2.03 -23.77 -4.91
CA HIS A 380 2.21 -25.22 -4.76
C HIS A 380 3.37 -25.56 -3.82
N LYS A 381 4.51 -24.85 -3.91
CA LYS A 381 5.61 -24.98 -2.94
C LYS A 381 5.19 -24.67 -1.51
N VAL A 382 4.28 -23.71 -1.31
CA VAL A 382 3.69 -23.45 0.03
C VAL A 382 2.88 -24.67 0.47
N LEU A 383 2.01 -25.24 -0.40
CA LEU A 383 1.15 -26.38 -0.07
C LEU A 383 1.93 -27.69 0.14
N GLU A 384 3.10 -27.86 -0.48
CA GLU A 384 4.00 -28.98 -0.20
C GLU A 384 4.51 -28.99 1.23
N LYS A 385 4.71 -27.78 1.80
CA LYS A 385 5.22 -27.60 3.17
C LYS A 385 4.11 -27.48 4.20
N ASP A 386 3.06 -26.77 3.86
CA ASP A 386 1.84 -26.59 4.67
C ASP A 386 0.60 -26.86 3.80
N PRO A 387 0.14 -28.11 3.75
CA PRO A 387 -1.05 -28.48 2.98
C PRO A 387 -2.32 -27.74 3.40
N ASN A 388 -2.33 -27.12 4.59
CA ASN A 388 -3.46 -26.37 5.12
C ASN A 388 -3.24 -24.86 5.10
N SER A 389 -2.29 -24.34 4.32
CA SER A 389 -2.13 -22.90 4.09
C SER A 389 -3.39 -22.35 3.42
N TYR A 390 -4.18 -21.62 4.20
CA TYR A 390 -5.41 -20.98 3.71
C TYR A 390 -5.12 -20.04 2.55
N GLU A 391 -4.10 -19.19 2.69
CA GLU A 391 -3.71 -18.19 1.71
C GLU A 391 -3.29 -18.83 0.39
N ALA A 392 -2.50 -19.89 0.42
CA ALA A 392 -2.08 -20.59 -0.80
C ALA A 392 -3.24 -21.30 -1.48
N LEU A 393 -4.12 -21.95 -0.72
CA LEU A 393 -5.32 -22.60 -1.25
C LEU A 393 -6.26 -21.59 -1.90
N TYR A 394 -6.55 -20.48 -1.22
CA TYR A 394 -7.44 -19.45 -1.73
C TYR A 394 -6.88 -18.82 -3.01
N ASN A 395 -5.60 -18.44 -3.00
CA ASN A 395 -4.98 -17.78 -4.15
C ASN A 395 -4.87 -18.72 -5.37
N LEU A 396 -4.57 -20.02 -5.18
CA LEU A 396 -4.63 -20.99 -6.27
C LEU A 396 -6.04 -21.17 -6.83
N ALA A 397 -7.04 -21.17 -5.96
CA ALA A 397 -8.43 -21.24 -6.40
C ALA A 397 -8.79 -20.01 -7.25
N VAL A 398 -8.47 -18.81 -6.79
CA VAL A 398 -8.71 -17.54 -7.50
C VAL A 398 -7.95 -17.48 -8.82
N LEU A 399 -6.69 -17.89 -8.85
CA LEU A 399 -5.85 -17.90 -10.05
C LEU A 399 -6.49 -18.79 -11.15
N ASN A 400 -6.87 -20.03 -10.83
CA ASN A 400 -7.51 -20.94 -11.78
C ASN A 400 -8.91 -20.44 -12.20
N TYR A 401 -9.67 -19.86 -11.27
CA TYR A 401 -10.98 -19.27 -11.57
C TYR A 401 -10.85 -18.12 -12.58
N ASN A 402 -9.92 -17.19 -12.34
CA ASN A 402 -9.68 -16.05 -13.21
C ASN A 402 -9.20 -16.48 -14.60
N GLU A 403 -8.35 -17.50 -14.69
CA GLU A 403 -7.97 -18.09 -15.99
C GLU A 403 -9.18 -18.65 -16.74
N GLY A 404 -10.09 -19.35 -16.04
CA GLY A 404 -11.35 -19.81 -16.63
C GLY A 404 -12.21 -18.66 -17.16
N VAL A 405 -12.31 -17.56 -16.40
CA VAL A 405 -13.05 -16.36 -16.81
C VAL A 405 -12.42 -15.73 -18.05
N GLU A 406 -11.08 -15.60 -18.09
CA GLU A 406 -10.39 -15.03 -19.25
C GLU A 406 -10.59 -15.87 -20.52
N ILE A 407 -10.50 -17.21 -20.41
CA ILE A 407 -10.76 -18.11 -21.53
C ILE A 407 -12.22 -17.99 -21.99
N LYS A 408 -13.18 -17.91 -21.04
CA LYS A 408 -14.60 -17.77 -21.40
C LYS A 408 -14.89 -16.46 -22.13
N LYS A 409 -14.25 -15.36 -21.76
CA LYS A 409 -14.39 -14.07 -22.47
C LYS A 409 -14.05 -14.17 -23.96
N ILE A 410 -13.14 -15.04 -24.36
CA ILE A 410 -12.81 -15.25 -25.78
C ILE A 410 -14.05 -15.68 -26.56
N VAL A 411 -14.85 -16.55 -25.98
CA VAL A 411 -16.08 -17.07 -26.58
C VAL A 411 -17.15 -15.98 -26.70
N ASP A 412 -17.27 -15.13 -25.68
CA ASP A 412 -18.28 -14.06 -25.63
C ASP A 412 -18.11 -13.03 -26.76
N TYR A 413 -16.92 -12.93 -27.34
CA TYR A 413 -16.60 -12.00 -28.45
C TYR A 413 -16.55 -12.69 -29.83
N MET A 414 -16.80 -14.02 -29.91
CA MET A 414 -16.76 -14.75 -31.15
C MET A 414 -17.98 -14.47 -32.03
N ASP A 415 -17.76 -14.39 -33.36
CA ASP A 415 -18.86 -14.46 -34.28
C ASP A 415 -19.43 -15.91 -34.38
N ILE A 416 -20.69 -16.04 -34.85
CA ILE A 416 -21.41 -17.33 -34.89
C ILE A 416 -20.66 -18.39 -35.69
N ALA A 417 -19.96 -18.02 -36.77
CA ALA A 417 -19.28 -18.99 -37.63
C ALA A 417 -18.01 -19.53 -36.94
N THR A 418 -17.25 -18.67 -36.29
CA THR A 418 -16.07 -19.06 -35.50
C THR A 418 -16.49 -19.86 -34.25
N TYR A 419 -17.54 -19.41 -33.55
CA TYR A 419 -18.08 -20.17 -32.39
C TYR A 419 -18.46 -21.60 -32.77
N ARG A 420 -19.14 -21.81 -33.91
CA ARG A 420 -19.50 -23.17 -34.37
C ARG A 420 -18.31 -24.08 -34.61
N LYS A 421 -17.13 -23.53 -34.92
CA LYS A 421 -15.91 -24.33 -35.18
C LYS A 421 -15.11 -24.58 -33.92
N GLU A 422 -14.96 -23.58 -33.09
CA GLU A 422 -13.96 -23.57 -32.02
C GLU A 422 -14.55 -23.25 -30.62
N GLY A 423 -15.75 -22.67 -30.55
CA GLY A 423 -16.35 -22.18 -29.33
C GLY A 423 -16.44 -23.24 -28.24
N LYS A 424 -16.97 -24.42 -28.59
CA LYS A 424 -17.11 -25.54 -27.65
C LYS A 424 -15.76 -25.97 -27.04
N ALA A 425 -14.72 -26.08 -27.86
CA ALA A 425 -13.38 -26.47 -27.37
C ALA A 425 -12.77 -25.41 -26.42
N ILE A 426 -13.11 -24.13 -26.59
CA ILE A 426 -12.68 -23.05 -25.71
C ILE A 426 -13.51 -23.06 -24.42
N GLU A 427 -14.83 -23.26 -24.50
CA GLU A 427 -15.67 -23.46 -23.33
C GLU A 427 -15.20 -24.64 -22.47
N ASP A 428 -14.87 -25.77 -23.09
CA ASP A 428 -14.36 -26.95 -22.38
C ASP A 428 -13.02 -26.63 -21.66
N LYS A 429 -12.13 -25.81 -22.26
CA LYS A 429 -10.92 -25.34 -21.59
C LYS A 429 -11.22 -24.41 -20.41
N ALA A 430 -12.20 -23.52 -20.55
CA ALA A 430 -12.62 -22.65 -19.45
C ALA A 430 -13.20 -23.49 -18.29
N CYS A 431 -14.07 -24.45 -18.62
CA CYS A 431 -14.66 -25.38 -17.66
C CYS A 431 -13.61 -26.25 -16.95
N ALA A 432 -12.56 -26.67 -17.63
CA ALA A 432 -11.45 -27.39 -17.01
C ALA A 432 -10.74 -26.55 -15.95
N LYS A 433 -10.54 -25.25 -16.20
CA LYS A 433 -9.94 -24.33 -15.21
C LYS A 433 -10.86 -24.11 -14.00
N PHE A 434 -12.16 -23.93 -14.22
CA PHE A 434 -13.15 -23.85 -13.14
C PHE A 434 -13.19 -25.13 -12.30
N LEU A 435 -13.14 -26.30 -12.92
CA LEU A 435 -13.05 -27.58 -12.20
C LEU A 435 -11.75 -27.69 -11.38
N THR A 436 -10.63 -27.20 -11.91
CA THR A 436 -9.35 -27.18 -11.18
C THR A 436 -9.39 -26.26 -9.95
N SER A 437 -10.13 -25.15 -10.01
CA SER A 437 -10.23 -24.20 -8.87
C SER A 437 -11.06 -24.76 -7.71
N LYS A 438 -12.06 -25.64 -7.99
CA LYS A 438 -13.04 -26.12 -7.01
C LYS A 438 -12.42 -26.74 -5.75
N PRO A 439 -11.53 -27.76 -5.83
CA PRO A 439 -10.99 -28.41 -4.65
C PRO A 439 -10.19 -27.46 -3.76
N PHE A 440 -9.59 -26.43 -4.32
CA PHE A 440 -8.85 -25.44 -3.55
C PHE A 440 -9.81 -24.52 -2.77
N PHE A 441 -10.90 -24.04 -3.39
CA PHE A 441 -11.94 -23.27 -2.67
C PHE A 441 -12.62 -24.10 -1.58
N GLU A 442 -12.95 -25.37 -1.86
CA GLU A 442 -13.56 -26.26 -0.87
C GLU A 442 -12.66 -26.48 0.35
N ARG A 443 -11.35 -26.64 0.14
CA ARG A 443 -10.37 -26.77 1.23
C ARG A 443 -10.22 -25.47 2.00
N ALA A 444 -10.11 -24.32 1.32
CA ALA A 444 -10.06 -23.01 1.94
C ALA A 444 -11.30 -22.73 2.80
N SER A 445 -12.50 -23.03 2.29
CA SER A 445 -13.76 -22.87 3.01
C SER A 445 -13.85 -23.74 4.28
N LYS A 446 -13.28 -24.95 4.26
CA LYS A 446 -13.21 -25.82 5.44
C LYS A 446 -12.28 -25.25 6.51
N LEU A 447 -11.21 -24.57 6.13
CA LEU A 447 -10.26 -23.96 7.07
C LEU A 447 -10.79 -22.68 7.70
N LYS A 448 -11.55 -21.88 6.95
CA LYS A 448 -12.20 -20.65 7.42
C LYS A 448 -13.70 -20.66 7.05
N PRO A 449 -14.52 -21.40 7.79
CA PRO A 449 -15.94 -21.55 7.46
C PRO A 449 -16.74 -20.24 7.61
N ASP A 450 -16.23 -19.26 8.32
CA ASP A 450 -16.89 -17.96 8.53
C ASP A 450 -16.40 -16.88 7.54
N ASP A 451 -15.53 -17.23 6.59
CA ASP A 451 -15.07 -16.29 5.56
C ASP A 451 -16.11 -16.17 4.44
N ASP A 452 -16.83 -15.06 4.42
CA ASP A 452 -17.91 -14.80 3.47
C ASP A 452 -17.40 -14.67 2.02
N ILE A 453 -16.14 -14.21 1.81
CA ILE A 453 -15.55 -14.08 0.47
C ILE A 453 -15.37 -15.45 -0.17
N VAL A 454 -14.87 -16.42 0.60
CA VAL A 454 -14.68 -17.79 0.09
C VAL A 454 -16.02 -18.47 -0.18
N LYS A 455 -17.00 -18.29 0.70
CA LYS A 455 -18.36 -18.83 0.50
C LYS A 455 -18.98 -18.29 -0.78
N GLU A 456 -18.92 -16.98 -0.99
CA GLU A 456 -19.44 -16.35 -2.19
C GLU A 456 -18.71 -16.81 -3.45
N SER A 457 -17.37 -16.91 -3.39
CA SER A 457 -16.54 -17.39 -4.49
C SER A 457 -16.90 -18.84 -4.86
N LEU A 458 -17.09 -19.72 -3.87
CA LEU A 458 -17.47 -21.12 -4.10
C LEU A 458 -18.88 -21.22 -4.67
N SER A 459 -19.84 -20.46 -4.16
CA SER A 459 -21.21 -20.42 -4.69
C SER A 459 -21.26 -19.92 -6.13
N ASN A 460 -20.48 -18.91 -6.47
CA ASN A 460 -20.36 -18.41 -7.85
C ASN A 460 -19.75 -19.45 -8.77
N LEU A 461 -18.70 -20.13 -8.32
CA LEU A 461 -18.06 -21.21 -9.06
C LEU A 461 -19.03 -22.38 -9.31
N GLU A 462 -19.80 -22.82 -8.33
CA GLU A 462 -20.77 -23.91 -8.47
C GLU A 462 -21.83 -23.57 -9.52
N ARG A 463 -22.33 -22.34 -9.53
CA ARG A 463 -23.28 -21.86 -10.55
C ARG A 463 -22.68 -21.86 -11.95
N ILE A 464 -21.41 -21.53 -12.11
CA ILE A 464 -20.70 -21.60 -13.40
C ILE A 464 -20.51 -23.05 -13.83
N LEU A 465 -20.16 -23.94 -12.91
CA LEU A 465 -19.95 -25.36 -13.20
C LEU A 465 -21.25 -26.09 -13.60
N GLU A 466 -22.43 -25.61 -13.20
CA GLU A 466 -23.71 -26.11 -13.73
C GLU A 466 -23.87 -25.86 -15.23
N GLN A 467 -23.27 -24.78 -15.75
CA GLN A 467 -23.26 -24.47 -17.18
C GLN A 467 -22.21 -25.26 -17.96
N CYS A 468 -21.27 -25.91 -17.26
CA CYS A 468 -20.23 -26.75 -17.86
C CYS A 468 -20.67 -28.22 -18.09
N LYS A 469 -21.86 -28.57 -17.69
CA LYS A 469 -22.45 -29.90 -17.89
C LYS A 469 -23.14 -29.97 -19.25
#